data_3e1206e603e77983a3958388f1a8acc4
#
_entry.id   3e1206e603e77983a3958388f1a8acc4
#
_cell.length_a   1.000
_cell.length_b   1.000
_cell.length_c   1.000
_cell.angle_alpha   90.00
_cell.angle_beta   90.00
_cell.angle_gamma   90.00
#
_symmetry.space_group_name_H-M   'P 1'
#
loop_
_entity.id
_entity.type
_entity.pdbx_description
1 polymer ?
#
loop_
_entity_poly.entity_id
_entity_poly.type
_entity_poly.pdbx_seq_one_letter_code
_entity_poly.pdbx_strand_id
1 'polypeptide(L)'
;MAVFDGQYKKVLEEIYYGGYKYQDPNREGVERIEISMINLYCRPSVGFPALTTKEIYFKGAIAELIFFMSGSTDIRKLWEMGVRFWDKDWANFHKYSDAAMNNLYEGWKSKKKEYISKDTSSVYSMGRIYSHQWRNANGVDQLYNLVSSMIKTPMSTSLIVNSWNPADLPKMCLPPCHYSFQILCQPVGDTYKFNLVWSQRSTDFFLGTPVNIMFYAALAQVLEIMTGYKCDMVIGELKNVHIYDNQINVAKELMSRDPELHGESKLEIDKSKFKLFLENPSALNFNSVINLLSLQDFSLVGYNSYPKLKVEMLSYNKKQKS
;
A
#
# COMPACT_ATOMS: atom_id res chain seq x y z
N MET A 1 -10.86 22.97 -3.83
CA MET A 1 -11.45 21.86 -3.05
C MET A 1 -10.54 20.68 -3.18
N ALA A 2 -9.97 20.17 -2.08
CA ALA A 2 -9.23 18.92 -2.11
C ALA A 2 -10.24 17.80 -2.47
N VAL A 3 -10.31 17.47 -3.75
CA VAL A 3 -11.33 16.56 -4.31
C VAL A 3 -11.35 15.21 -3.60
N PHE A 4 -10.16 14.75 -3.14
CA PHE A 4 -10.04 13.48 -2.45
C PHE A 4 -10.58 13.52 -1.02
N ASP A 5 -10.28 14.56 -0.23
CA ASP A 5 -10.77 14.70 1.16
C ASP A 5 -12.30 14.73 1.24
N GLY A 6 -12.96 15.45 0.34
CA GLY A 6 -14.44 15.50 0.28
C GLY A 6 -15.04 14.11 -0.01
N GLN A 7 -14.45 13.35 -0.93
CA GLN A 7 -14.88 11.99 -1.23
C GLN A 7 -14.65 11.06 -0.04
N TYR A 8 -13.47 11.12 0.59
CA TYR A 8 -13.14 10.32 1.76
C TYR A 8 -14.10 10.59 2.93
N LYS A 9 -14.37 11.87 3.23
CA LYS A 9 -15.30 12.29 4.29
C LYS A 9 -16.71 11.74 4.04
N LYS A 10 -17.22 11.87 2.82
CA LYS A 10 -18.55 11.36 2.44
C LYS A 10 -18.68 9.85 2.66
N VAL A 11 -17.65 9.08 2.28
CA VAL A 11 -17.65 7.63 2.51
C VAL A 11 -17.57 7.31 4.00
N LEU A 12 -16.77 8.06 4.78
CA LEU A 12 -16.70 7.87 6.22
C LEU A 12 -18.04 8.12 6.91
N GLU A 13 -18.79 9.13 6.45
CA GLU A 13 -20.16 9.43 6.89
C GLU A 13 -21.13 8.27 6.52
N GLU A 14 -21.03 7.74 5.30
CA GLU A 14 -21.82 6.59 4.86
C GLU A 14 -21.59 5.35 5.74
N ILE A 15 -20.32 5.05 6.06
CA ILE A 15 -20.00 3.95 6.98
C ILE A 15 -20.59 4.23 8.37
N TYR A 16 -20.34 5.42 8.90
CA TYR A 16 -20.70 5.75 10.27
C TYR A 16 -22.22 5.75 10.53
N TYR A 17 -23.00 6.33 9.60
CA TYR A 17 -24.44 6.49 9.76
C TYR A 17 -25.28 5.37 9.13
N GLY A 18 -24.78 4.72 8.08
CA GLY A 18 -25.53 3.73 7.30
C GLY A 18 -24.99 2.31 7.38
N GLY A 19 -23.82 2.10 7.99
CA GLY A 19 -23.19 0.78 8.05
C GLY A 19 -23.82 -0.17 9.05
N TYR A 20 -23.63 -1.47 8.83
CA TYR A 20 -24.03 -2.53 9.75
C TYR A 20 -23.00 -2.70 10.86
N LYS A 21 -23.47 -2.70 12.12
CA LYS A 21 -22.64 -2.89 13.30
C LYS A 21 -22.69 -4.34 13.78
N TYR A 22 -21.51 -4.95 13.97
CA TYR A 22 -21.37 -6.32 14.46
C TYR A 22 -19.99 -6.61 15.05
N GLN A 23 -19.86 -7.76 15.76
CA GLN A 23 -18.58 -8.23 16.30
C GLN A 23 -17.64 -8.68 15.19
N ASP A 24 -16.39 -8.22 15.19
CA ASP A 24 -15.40 -8.66 14.22
C ASP A 24 -15.12 -10.17 14.37
N PRO A 25 -15.32 -10.97 13.31
CA PRO A 25 -15.15 -12.42 13.41
C PRO A 25 -13.68 -12.85 13.63
N ASN A 26 -12.73 -11.94 13.41
CA ASN A 26 -11.29 -12.20 13.50
C ASN A 26 -10.63 -11.54 14.71
N ARG A 27 -11.40 -10.76 15.50
CA ARG A 27 -10.90 -10.02 16.68
C ARG A 27 -11.90 -10.10 17.81
N GLU A 28 -11.56 -10.82 18.85
CA GLU A 28 -12.42 -10.97 20.03
C GLU A 28 -12.62 -9.64 20.74
N GLY A 29 -13.87 -9.33 21.08
CA GLY A 29 -14.23 -8.12 21.81
C GLY A 29 -14.15 -6.83 21.01
N VAL A 30 -13.92 -6.90 19.70
CA VAL A 30 -13.86 -5.75 18.79
C VAL A 30 -15.12 -5.68 17.95
N GLU A 31 -15.82 -4.55 18.00
CA GLU A 31 -16.93 -4.27 17.09
C GLU A 31 -16.45 -3.46 15.87
N ARG A 32 -17.17 -3.60 14.76
CA ARG A 32 -16.98 -2.78 13.58
C ARG A 32 -18.29 -2.35 12.95
N ILE A 33 -18.25 -1.21 12.26
CA ILE A 33 -19.33 -0.72 11.42
C ILE A 33 -18.86 -0.87 9.98
N GLU A 34 -19.67 -1.49 9.12
CA GLU A 34 -19.26 -1.89 7.77
C GLU A 34 -20.32 -1.59 6.73
N ILE A 35 -19.86 -1.20 5.53
CA ILE A 35 -20.62 -1.22 4.28
C ILE A 35 -19.96 -2.20 3.29
N SER A 36 -20.76 -2.76 2.39
CA SER A 36 -20.29 -3.86 1.54
C SER A 36 -19.20 -3.47 0.57
N MET A 37 -19.36 -2.35 -0.15
CA MET A 37 -18.46 -1.95 -1.24
C MET A 37 -18.61 -0.48 -1.57
N ILE A 38 -17.48 0.15 -1.94
CA ILE A 38 -17.42 1.48 -2.57
C ILE A 38 -16.33 1.51 -3.65
N ASN A 39 -16.43 2.48 -4.54
CA ASN A 39 -15.32 2.91 -5.37
C ASN A 39 -14.75 4.23 -4.84
N LEU A 40 -13.43 4.29 -4.75
CA LEU A 40 -12.69 5.48 -4.35
C LEU A 40 -11.69 5.81 -5.46
N TYR A 41 -11.58 7.08 -5.85
CA TYR A 41 -10.71 7.46 -6.97
C TYR A 41 -10.01 8.79 -6.76
N CYS A 42 -8.85 8.91 -7.39
CA CYS A 42 -8.12 10.17 -7.50
C CYS A 42 -7.51 10.35 -8.90
N ARG A 43 -7.18 11.59 -9.22
CA ARG A 43 -6.44 11.97 -10.43
C ARG A 43 -5.08 12.52 -10.01
N PRO A 44 -3.98 11.73 -10.10
CA PRO A 44 -2.66 12.18 -9.66
C PRO A 44 -2.16 13.44 -10.36
N SER A 45 -2.67 13.72 -11.58
CA SER A 45 -2.37 14.95 -12.34
C SER A 45 -3.01 16.21 -11.75
N VAL A 46 -4.08 16.09 -10.97
CA VAL A 46 -4.76 17.20 -10.28
C VAL A 46 -4.14 17.43 -8.92
N GLY A 47 -3.96 16.35 -8.14
CA GLY A 47 -3.34 16.39 -6.82
C GLY A 47 -3.02 14.97 -6.31
N PHE A 48 -1.98 14.87 -5.48
CA PHE A 48 -1.67 13.60 -4.82
C PHE A 48 -2.67 13.35 -3.69
N PRO A 49 -3.23 12.13 -3.54
CA PRO A 49 -4.35 11.86 -2.61
C PRO A 49 -3.90 11.72 -1.16
N ALA A 50 -3.17 12.70 -0.68
CA ALA A 50 -2.78 12.83 0.71
C ALA A 50 -3.87 13.58 1.48
N LEU A 51 -4.56 12.91 2.41
CA LEU A 51 -5.60 13.55 3.21
C LEU A 51 -5.07 14.77 3.94
N THR A 52 -5.84 15.86 3.94
CA THR A 52 -5.53 17.07 4.69
C THR A 52 -6.33 17.17 5.99
N THR A 53 -7.42 16.44 6.11
CA THR A 53 -8.27 16.38 7.31
C THR A 53 -7.63 15.68 8.50
N LYS A 54 -6.52 14.98 8.30
CA LYS A 54 -5.59 14.50 9.33
C LYS A 54 -4.19 14.34 8.75
N GLU A 55 -3.17 14.50 9.58
CA GLU A 55 -1.81 14.14 9.19
C GLU A 55 -1.73 12.65 8.84
N ILE A 56 -1.12 12.35 7.67
CA ILE A 56 -0.98 10.99 7.15
C ILE A 56 0.47 10.51 7.22
N TYR A 57 0.64 9.20 7.23
CA TYR A 57 1.96 8.58 7.24
C TYR A 57 2.47 8.31 5.81
N PHE A 58 2.79 9.41 5.08
CA PHE A 58 3.30 9.35 3.70
C PHE A 58 4.53 8.43 3.57
N LYS A 59 5.52 8.59 4.46
CA LYS A 59 6.72 7.77 4.48
C LYS A 59 6.40 6.27 4.52
N GLY A 60 5.37 5.87 5.26
CA GLY A 60 4.94 4.47 5.36
C GLY A 60 4.41 3.94 4.03
N ALA A 61 3.60 4.72 3.31
CA ALA A 61 3.07 4.32 2.01
C ALA A 61 4.19 4.12 0.96
N ILE A 62 5.18 5.01 0.93
CA ILE A 62 6.31 4.89 0.01
C ILE A 62 7.25 3.74 0.38
N ALA A 63 7.54 3.55 1.68
CA ALA A 63 8.36 2.44 2.13
C ALA A 63 7.74 1.08 1.76
N GLU A 64 6.42 0.95 1.93
CA GLU A 64 5.69 -0.25 1.56
C GLU A 64 5.72 -0.48 0.04
N LEU A 65 5.55 0.57 -0.76
CA LEU A 65 5.67 0.50 -2.21
C LEU A 65 7.06 0.01 -2.66
N ILE A 66 8.12 0.62 -2.16
CA ILE A 66 9.50 0.21 -2.45
C ILE A 66 9.72 -1.24 -2.04
N PHE A 67 9.24 -1.62 -0.85
CA PHE A 67 9.35 -2.98 -0.33
C PHE A 67 8.63 -3.99 -1.23
N PHE A 68 7.40 -3.70 -1.68
CA PHE A 68 6.67 -4.62 -2.55
C PHE A 68 7.32 -4.73 -3.94
N MET A 69 7.73 -3.61 -4.52
CA MET A 69 8.44 -3.62 -5.80
C MET A 69 9.78 -4.38 -5.72
N SER A 70 10.46 -4.37 -4.58
CA SER A 70 11.76 -5.04 -4.43
C SER A 70 11.69 -6.58 -4.44
N GLY A 71 10.51 -7.16 -4.22
CA GLY A 71 10.34 -8.62 -4.09
C GLY A 71 10.87 -9.20 -2.78
N SER A 72 11.37 -8.37 -1.87
CA SER A 72 11.88 -8.83 -0.58
C SER A 72 10.75 -9.30 0.32
N THR A 73 11.03 -10.31 1.12
CA THR A 73 10.15 -10.78 2.19
C THR A 73 10.72 -10.49 3.58
N ASP A 74 11.87 -9.87 3.65
CA ASP A 74 12.60 -9.59 4.89
C ASP A 74 12.11 -8.30 5.53
N ILE A 75 11.48 -8.39 6.71
CA ILE A 75 10.93 -7.24 7.45
C ILE A 75 11.99 -6.19 7.80
N ARG A 76 13.27 -6.58 7.91
CA ARG A 76 14.37 -5.65 8.23
C ARG A 76 14.49 -4.52 7.20
N LYS A 77 14.10 -4.76 5.93
CA LYS A 77 14.04 -3.69 4.92
C LYS A 77 13.02 -2.60 5.25
N LEU A 78 11.89 -2.96 5.86
CA LEU A 78 10.94 -1.97 6.37
C LEU A 78 11.49 -1.23 7.59
N TRP A 79 12.18 -1.93 8.49
CA TRP A 79 12.85 -1.31 9.64
C TRP A 79 13.95 -0.33 9.23
N GLU A 80 14.74 -0.64 8.19
CA GLU A 80 15.74 0.28 7.59
C GLU A 80 15.10 1.59 7.13
N MET A 81 13.89 1.51 6.61
CA MET A 81 13.09 2.68 6.21
C MET A 81 12.31 3.30 7.38
N GLY A 82 12.46 2.80 8.60
CA GLY A 82 11.79 3.31 9.81
C GLY A 82 10.31 2.96 9.90
N VAL A 83 9.87 1.88 9.26
CA VAL A 83 8.48 1.41 9.22
C VAL A 83 8.30 0.15 10.03
N ARG A 84 7.29 0.13 10.92
CA ARG A 84 7.04 -0.95 11.88
C ARG A 84 5.60 -1.46 11.92
N PHE A 85 4.70 -0.99 11.06
CA PHE A 85 3.29 -1.39 11.14
C PHE A 85 3.02 -2.85 10.71
N TRP A 86 4.02 -3.54 10.13
CA TRP A 86 3.97 -4.97 9.85
C TRP A 86 4.46 -5.86 11.00
N ASP A 87 5.04 -5.28 12.05
CA ASP A 87 5.72 -6.03 13.12
C ASP A 87 4.80 -7.06 13.80
N LYS A 88 3.57 -6.67 14.11
CA LYS A 88 2.60 -7.56 14.79
C LYS A 88 2.18 -8.74 13.91
N ASP A 89 1.94 -8.52 12.62
CA ASP A 89 1.56 -9.59 11.70
C ASP A 89 2.72 -10.55 11.45
N TRP A 90 3.94 -10.04 11.30
CA TRP A 90 5.15 -10.83 11.24
C TRP A 90 5.39 -11.64 12.54
N ALA A 91 5.26 -11.02 13.70
CA ALA A 91 5.43 -11.71 14.98
C ALA A 91 4.38 -12.81 15.18
N ASN A 92 3.12 -12.56 14.85
CA ASN A 92 2.05 -13.56 14.90
C ASN A 92 2.33 -14.75 13.96
N PHE A 93 2.85 -14.49 12.78
CA PHE A 93 3.24 -15.54 11.81
C PHE A 93 4.29 -16.48 12.36
N HIS A 94 5.29 -15.94 13.07
CA HIS A 94 6.35 -16.70 13.72
C HIS A 94 6.00 -17.17 15.15
N LYS A 95 4.81 -16.83 15.66
CA LYS A 95 4.38 -17.11 17.03
C LYS A 95 5.31 -16.48 18.09
N TYR A 96 5.84 -15.29 17.81
CA TYR A 96 6.64 -14.53 18.75
C TYR A 96 5.75 -13.75 19.73
N SER A 97 6.16 -13.70 20.99
CA SER A 97 5.62 -12.74 21.95
C SER A 97 6.08 -11.31 21.63
N ASP A 98 5.39 -10.30 22.16
CA ASP A 98 5.80 -8.90 22.00
C ASP A 98 7.22 -8.65 22.53
N ALA A 99 7.61 -9.34 23.62
CA ALA A 99 8.96 -9.26 24.17
C ALA A 99 10.01 -9.85 23.19
N ALA A 100 9.72 -11.00 22.57
CA ALA A 100 10.60 -11.61 21.58
C ALA A 100 10.71 -10.74 20.32
N MET A 101 9.59 -10.20 19.83
CA MET A 101 9.55 -9.27 18.70
C MET A 101 10.43 -8.03 18.96
N ASN A 102 10.27 -7.39 20.11
CA ASN A 102 11.04 -6.21 20.46
C ASN A 102 12.54 -6.54 20.65
N ASN A 103 12.88 -7.69 21.21
CA ASN A 103 14.27 -8.12 21.34
C ASN A 103 14.94 -8.31 19.97
N LEU A 104 14.25 -8.94 19.02
CA LEU A 104 14.74 -9.10 17.64
C LEU A 104 14.95 -7.75 16.95
N TYR A 105 14.02 -6.81 17.10
CA TYR A 105 14.14 -5.47 16.54
C TYR A 105 15.31 -4.69 17.17
N GLU A 106 15.42 -4.64 18.49
CA GLU A 106 16.50 -3.91 19.18
C GLU A 106 17.87 -4.57 18.94
N GLY A 107 17.92 -5.91 18.85
CA GLY A 107 19.11 -6.65 18.47
C GLY A 107 19.60 -6.26 17.08
N TRP A 108 18.70 -6.22 16.10
CA TRP A 108 19.01 -5.77 14.74
C TRP A 108 19.44 -4.30 14.73
N LYS A 109 18.68 -3.41 15.38
CA LYS A 109 18.94 -1.96 15.46
C LYS A 109 20.31 -1.66 16.08
N SER A 110 20.73 -2.45 17.08
CA SER A 110 22.07 -2.32 17.70
C SER A 110 23.20 -2.91 16.85
N LYS A 111 22.89 -3.40 15.63
CA LYS A 111 23.84 -3.99 14.67
C LYS A 111 24.63 -5.16 15.23
N LYS A 112 24.07 -5.92 16.16
CA LYS A 112 24.70 -7.14 16.66
C LYS A 112 24.79 -8.17 15.53
N LYS A 113 25.97 -8.76 15.31
CA LYS A 113 26.26 -9.69 14.20
C LYS A 113 25.26 -10.83 14.09
N GLU A 114 24.82 -11.38 15.19
CA GLU A 114 23.85 -12.49 15.27
C GLU A 114 22.46 -12.14 14.69
N TYR A 115 22.07 -10.84 14.68
CA TYR A 115 20.77 -10.37 14.16
C TYR A 115 20.83 -9.83 12.72
N ILE A 116 22.03 -9.64 12.17
CA ILE A 116 22.21 -9.13 10.79
C ILE A 116 22.72 -10.20 9.82
N SER A 117 23.11 -11.37 10.32
CA SER A 117 23.58 -12.50 9.51
C SER A 117 22.53 -12.95 8.49
N LYS A 118 22.96 -13.34 7.28
CA LYS A 118 22.09 -13.93 6.26
C LYS A 118 21.44 -15.25 6.71
N ASP A 119 22.10 -16.00 7.61
CA ASP A 119 21.61 -17.27 8.12
C ASP A 119 20.35 -17.11 8.99
N THR A 120 20.02 -15.87 9.43
CA THR A 120 18.80 -15.55 10.16
C THR A 120 17.65 -15.09 9.26
N SER A 121 17.78 -15.18 7.94
CA SER A 121 16.79 -14.68 6.99
C SER A 121 15.39 -15.30 7.18
N SER A 122 15.30 -16.57 7.57
CA SER A 122 14.01 -17.24 7.85
C SER A 122 13.28 -16.64 9.04
N VAL A 123 13.99 -16.18 10.07
CA VAL A 123 13.44 -15.54 11.28
C VAL A 123 12.76 -14.22 10.95
N TYR A 124 13.29 -13.46 10.00
CA TYR A 124 12.78 -12.15 9.59
C TYR A 124 11.86 -12.19 8.39
N SER A 125 11.58 -13.38 7.85
CA SER A 125 10.71 -13.53 6.69
C SER A 125 9.24 -13.25 7.03
N MET A 126 8.59 -12.46 6.21
CA MET A 126 7.14 -12.23 6.23
C MET A 126 6.38 -13.28 5.40
N GLY A 127 7.11 -14.26 4.86
CA GLY A 127 6.54 -15.27 3.98
C GLY A 127 6.27 -14.75 2.56
N ARG A 128 5.42 -15.47 1.83
CA ARG A 128 5.15 -15.21 0.39
C ARG A 128 4.11 -14.12 0.17
N ILE A 129 4.25 -12.98 0.87
CA ILE A 129 3.33 -11.84 0.80
C ILE A 129 3.38 -11.11 -0.55
N TYR A 130 2.76 -9.96 -0.65
CA TYR A 130 2.66 -9.10 -1.85
C TYR A 130 3.94 -8.99 -2.66
N SER A 131 5.06 -8.66 -2.02
CA SER A 131 6.36 -8.49 -2.67
C SER A 131 6.82 -9.75 -3.39
N HIS A 132 6.68 -10.92 -2.75
CA HIS A 132 6.97 -12.20 -3.38
C HIS A 132 6.05 -12.47 -4.56
N GLN A 133 4.74 -12.28 -4.39
CA GLN A 133 3.79 -12.52 -5.48
C GLN A 133 4.01 -11.58 -6.66
N TRP A 134 4.32 -10.31 -6.43
CA TRP A 134 4.58 -9.36 -7.51
C TRP A 134 5.82 -9.71 -8.33
N ARG A 135 6.86 -10.23 -7.68
CA ARG A 135 8.18 -10.39 -8.29
C ARG A 135 8.59 -11.83 -8.54
N ASN A 136 7.91 -12.81 -7.96
CA ASN A 136 8.25 -14.23 -8.09
C ASN A 136 7.04 -15.16 -7.86
N ALA A 137 5.88 -14.86 -8.42
CA ALA A 137 4.73 -15.76 -8.35
C ALA A 137 4.99 -17.03 -9.16
N ASN A 138 5.35 -18.11 -8.49
CA ASN A 138 5.72 -19.39 -9.16
C ASN A 138 6.82 -19.21 -10.24
N GLY A 139 7.81 -18.35 -9.99
CA GLY A 139 8.88 -18.06 -10.93
C GLY A 139 8.59 -16.91 -11.90
N VAL A 140 7.40 -16.32 -11.86
CA VAL A 140 6.98 -15.23 -12.75
C VAL A 140 7.13 -13.87 -12.06
N ASP A 141 7.88 -12.96 -12.67
CA ASP A 141 7.93 -11.55 -12.28
C ASP A 141 6.76 -10.81 -12.91
N GLN A 142 5.64 -10.74 -12.19
CA GLN A 142 4.41 -10.12 -12.67
C GLN A 142 4.58 -8.61 -12.92
N LEU A 143 5.34 -7.91 -12.05
CA LEU A 143 5.51 -6.47 -12.16
C LEU A 143 6.35 -6.09 -13.37
N TYR A 144 7.47 -6.79 -13.62
CA TYR A 144 8.25 -6.57 -14.84
C TYR A 144 7.43 -6.90 -16.09
N ASN A 145 6.70 -8.01 -16.09
CA ASN A 145 5.87 -8.41 -17.22
C ASN A 145 4.77 -7.38 -17.50
N LEU A 146 4.17 -6.80 -16.46
CA LEU A 146 3.20 -5.71 -16.59
C LEU A 146 3.83 -4.51 -17.33
N VAL A 147 4.97 -3.99 -16.83
CA VAL A 147 5.64 -2.82 -17.43
C VAL A 147 6.06 -3.12 -18.87
N SER A 148 6.66 -4.29 -19.12
CA SER A 148 7.05 -4.73 -20.47
C SER A 148 5.84 -4.82 -21.41
N SER A 149 4.71 -5.33 -20.93
CA SER A 149 3.48 -5.44 -21.72
C SER A 149 2.80 -4.11 -21.94
N MET A 150 2.84 -3.19 -20.96
CA MET A 150 2.38 -1.80 -21.17
C MET A 150 3.12 -1.13 -22.34
N ILE A 151 4.44 -1.36 -22.46
CA ILE A 151 5.25 -0.79 -23.54
C ILE A 151 4.97 -1.49 -24.88
N LYS A 152 4.87 -2.81 -24.91
CA LYS A 152 4.80 -3.61 -26.15
C LYS A 152 3.38 -3.78 -26.68
N THR A 153 2.41 -3.95 -25.78
CA THR A 153 1.02 -4.27 -26.08
C THR A 153 0.08 -3.50 -25.15
N PRO A 154 0.09 -2.15 -25.18
CA PRO A 154 -0.62 -1.33 -24.20
C PRO A 154 -2.13 -1.58 -24.13
N MET A 155 -2.74 -1.98 -25.25
CA MET A 155 -4.17 -2.29 -25.31
C MET A 155 -4.54 -3.68 -24.79
N SER A 156 -3.59 -4.43 -24.22
CA SER A 156 -3.88 -5.75 -23.62
C SER A 156 -4.81 -5.60 -22.42
N THR A 157 -5.83 -6.44 -22.34
CA THR A 157 -6.74 -6.54 -21.19
C THR A 157 -6.16 -7.37 -20.03
N SER A 158 -4.98 -7.98 -20.24
CA SER A 158 -4.30 -8.85 -19.28
C SER A 158 -3.17 -8.13 -18.50
N LEU A 159 -3.19 -6.81 -18.44
CA LEU A 159 -2.24 -6.03 -17.66
C LEU A 159 -2.60 -6.08 -16.18
N ILE A 160 -2.40 -7.23 -15.53
CA ILE A 160 -2.82 -7.53 -14.17
C ILE A 160 -1.63 -7.99 -13.34
N VAL A 161 -1.57 -7.55 -12.08
CA VAL A 161 -0.71 -8.11 -11.03
C VAL A 161 -1.60 -8.63 -9.91
N ASN A 162 -1.41 -9.89 -9.51
CA ASN A 162 -2.23 -10.55 -8.51
C ASN A 162 -1.38 -11.05 -7.35
N SER A 163 -1.77 -10.67 -6.12
CA SER A 163 -1.14 -11.13 -4.88
C SER A 163 -1.87 -12.30 -4.23
N TRP A 164 -3.12 -12.60 -4.65
CA TRP A 164 -3.90 -13.69 -4.10
C TRP A 164 -3.54 -15.00 -4.76
N ASN A 165 -2.70 -15.79 -4.09
CA ASN A 165 -2.29 -17.10 -4.53
C ASN A 165 -2.77 -18.15 -3.49
N PRO A 166 -3.83 -18.94 -3.77
CA PRO A 166 -4.39 -19.89 -2.80
C PRO A 166 -3.38 -20.88 -2.24
N ALA A 167 -2.40 -21.31 -3.04
CA ALA A 167 -1.36 -22.26 -2.60
C ALA A 167 -0.33 -21.63 -1.63
N ASP A 168 -0.24 -20.30 -1.63
CA ASP A 168 0.72 -19.58 -0.80
C ASP A 168 0.07 -18.84 0.39
N LEU A 169 -1.27 -18.74 0.47
CA LEU A 169 -1.95 -18.10 1.60
C LEU A 169 -1.49 -18.63 2.97
N PRO A 170 -1.28 -19.96 3.18
CA PRO A 170 -0.79 -20.46 4.45
C PRO A 170 0.69 -20.06 4.77
N LYS A 171 1.42 -19.56 3.76
CA LYS A 171 2.82 -19.17 3.83
C LYS A 171 3.00 -17.65 3.91
N MET A 172 1.95 -16.89 4.20
CA MET A 172 1.94 -15.44 4.31
C MET A 172 1.69 -15.02 5.75
N CYS A 173 2.40 -14.02 6.24
CA CYS A 173 2.12 -13.45 7.57
C CYS A 173 0.73 -12.80 7.63
N LEU A 174 0.25 -12.26 6.49
CA LEU A 174 -1.09 -11.71 6.35
C LEU A 174 -1.62 -12.00 4.94
N PRO A 175 -2.84 -12.58 4.79
CA PRO A 175 -3.48 -12.71 3.49
C PRO A 175 -3.73 -11.34 2.84
N PRO A 176 -3.42 -11.15 1.53
CA PRO A 176 -3.48 -9.84 0.88
C PRO A 176 -4.85 -9.16 1.01
N CYS A 177 -4.90 -7.94 1.54
CA CYS A 177 -6.11 -7.12 1.56
C CYS A 177 -6.38 -6.53 0.18
N HIS A 178 -5.45 -5.75 -0.37
CA HIS A 178 -5.48 -5.29 -1.76
C HIS A 178 -4.81 -6.35 -2.66
N TYR A 179 -5.62 -7.28 -3.13
CA TYR A 179 -5.15 -8.55 -3.69
C TYR A 179 -4.76 -8.51 -5.16
N SER A 180 -5.18 -7.50 -5.92
CA SER A 180 -4.80 -7.32 -7.32
C SER A 180 -4.88 -5.86 -7.73
N PHE A 181 -4.15 -5.54 -8.81
CA PHE A 181 -4.39 -4.32 -9.56
C PHE A 181 -4.28 -4.59 -11.07
N GLN A 182 -4.98 -3.77 -11.87
CA GLN A 182 -5.04 -3.83 -13.31
C GLN A 182 -4.75 -2.46 -13.91
N ILE A 183 -4.07 -2.45 -15.04
CA ILE A 183 -3.86 -1.25 -15.86
C ILE A 183 -4.78 -1.32 -17.09
N LEU A 184 -5.48 -0.23 -17.34
CA LEU A 184 -6.39 -0.07 -18.48
C LEU A 184 -5.87 1.09 -19.32
N CYS A 185 -5.16 0.79 -20.41
CA CYS A 185 -4.63 1.80 -21.32
C CYS A 185 -5.66 2.20 -22.38
N GLN A 186 -5.61 3.46 -22.79
CA GLN A 186 -6.43 4.06 -23.85
C GLN A 186 -5.54 4.89 -24.76
N PRO A 187 -5.71 4.83 -26.09
CA PRO A 187 -4.95 5.64 -27.04
C PRO A 187 -5.36 7.13 -26.93
N VAL A 188 -4.36 8.01 -26.99
CA VAL A 188 -4.53 9.47 -27.01
C VAL A 188 -3.51 10.07 -27.99
N GLY A 189 -3.96 10.41 -29.21
CA GLY A 189 -3.04 10.79 -30.29
C GLY A 189 -2.04 9.67 -30.59
N ASP A 190 -0.77 10.00 -30.60
CA ASP A 190 0.32 9.05 -30.87
C ASP A 190 0.86 8.34 -29.63
N THR A 191 0.19 8.49 -28.49
CA THR A 191 0.60 7.89 -27.22
C THR A 191 -0.59 7.26 -26.48
N TYR A 192 -0.40 6.91 -25.21
CA TYR A 192 -1.43 6.30 -24.36
C TYR A 192 -1.58 7.05 -23.04
N LYS A 193 -2.78 7.00 -22.48
CA LYS A 193 -3.05 7.22 -21.06
C LYS A 193 -3.54 5.91 -20.43
N PHE A 194 -3.47 5.81 -19.12
CA PHE A 194 -3.97 4.63 -18.41
C PHE A 194 -4.73 4.98 -17.13
N ASN A 195 -5.60 4.08 -16.73
CA ASN A 195 -6.16 4.01 -15.40
C ASN A 195 -5.51 2.85 -14.64
N LEU A 196 -5.23 3.05 -13.34
CA LEU A 196 -4.85 1.98 -12.44
C LEU A 196 -6.07 1.65 -11.57
N VAL A 197 -6.54 0.40 -11.62
CA VAL A 197 -7.65 -0.09 -10.80
C VAL A 197 -7.10 -1.13 -9.83
N TRP A 198 -7.23 -0.91 -8.50
CA TRP A 198 -6.89 -1.95 -7.53
C TRP A 198 -8.14 -2.50 -6.86
N SER A 199 -8.12 -3.81 -6.59
CA SER A 199 -9.21 -4.51 -5.91
C SER A 199 -8.79 -4.91 -4.51
N GLN A 200 -9.58 -4.52 -3.50
CA GLN A 200 -9.33 -4.77 -2.09
C GLN A 200 -10.49 -5.50 -1.45
N ARG A 201 -10.22 -6.65 -0.79
CA ARG A 201 -11.23 -7.52 -0.20
C ARG A 201 -11.68 -7.12 1.21
N SER A 202 -10.88 -6.34 1.92
CA SER A 202 -11.13 -5.92 3.30
C SER A 202 -10.41 -4.60 3.55
N THR A 203 -11.15 -3.62 4.07
CA THR A 203 -10.71 -2.23 4.08
C THR A 203 -10.95 -1.60 5.43
N ASP A 204 -9.90 -1.51 6.27
CA ASP A 204 -9.87 -0.55 7.38
C ASP A 204 -9.87 0.86 6.78
N PHE A 205 -11.04 1.51 6.77
CA PHE A 205 -11.21 2.76 6.06
C PHE A 205 -10.48 3.91 6.75
N PHE A 206 -10.40 3.91 8.07
CA PHE A 206 -9.80 5.02 8.80
C PHE A 206 -8.27 5.02 8.78
N LEU A 207 -7.62 3.86 8.97
CA LEU A 207 -6.15 3.75 9.00
C LEU A 207 -5.56 3.26 7.68
N GLY A 208 -6.15 2.23 7.08
CA GLY A 208 -5.59 1.57 5.89
C GLY A 208 -5.79 2.36 4.60
N THR A 209 -7.02 2.82 4.34
CA THR A 209 -7.35 3.46 3.06
C THR A 209 -6.48 4.67 2.70
N PRO A 210 -6.15 5.61 3.62
CA PRO A 210 -5.29 6.74 3.28
C PRO A 210 -3.88 6.32 2.85
N VAL A 211 -3.35 5.25 3.41
CA VAL A 211 -2.05 4.69 3.02
C VAL A 211 -2.15 4.00 1.66
N ASN A 212 -3.19 3.19 1.45
CA ASN A 212 -3.35 2.40 0.24
C ASN A 212 -3.58 3.28 -1.01
N ILE A 213 -4.37 4.35 -0.92
CA ILE A 213 -4.57 5.27 -2.06
C ILE A 213 -3.29 5.99 -2.44
N MET A 214 -2.50 6.44 -1.45
CA MET A 214 -1.19 7.05 -1.70
C MET A 214 -0.21 6.05 -2.31
N PHE A 215 -0.21 4.81 -1.83
CA PHE A 215 0.60 3.71 -2.37
C PHE A 215 0.30 3.50 -3.87
N TYR A 216 -0.97 3.36 -4.26
CA TYR A 216 -1.34 3.14 -5.66
C TYR A 216 -1.17 4.38 -6.53
N ALA A 217 -1.37 5.58 -5.99
CA ALA A 217 -1.07 6.82 -6.69
C ALA A 217 0.43 7.00 -6.95
N ALA A 218 1.28 6.61 -6.01
CA ALA A 218 2.74 6.61 -6.19
C ALA A 218 3.17 5.53 -7.19
N LEU A 219 2.61 4.31 -7.12
CA LEU A 219 2.85 3.27 -8.12
C LEU A 219 2.47 3.74 -9.53
N ALA A 220 1.32 4.39 -9.68
CA ALA A 220 0.88 4.93 -10.97
C ALA A 220 1.90 5.94 -11.53
N GLN A 221 2.46 6.83 -10.70
CA GLN A 221 3.48 7.78 -11.15
C GLN A 221 4.83 7.10 -11.48
N VAL A 222 5.21 6.03 -10.77
CA VAL A 222 6.36 5.20 -11.15
C VAL A 222 6.12 4.56 -12.52
N LEU A 223 4.92 4.04 -12.77
CA LEU A 223 4.55 3.49 -14.10
C LEU A 223 4.53 4.57 -15.18
N GLU A 224 4.07 5.80 -14.88
CA GLU A 224 4.19 6.95 -15.82
C GLU A 224 5.64 7.18 -16.26
N ILE A 225 6.56 7.18 -15.29
CA ILE A 225 7.99 7.41 -15.59
C ILE A 225 8.53 6.27 -16.45
N MET A 226 8.22 5.02 -16.11
CA MET A 226 8.74 3.85 -16.82
C MET A 226 8.19 3.67 -18.24
N THR A 227 6.96 4.10 -18.49
CA THR A 227 6.29 3.87 -19.79
C THR A 227 6.19 5.12 -20.66
N GLY A 228 6.32 6.30 -20.06
CA GLY A 228 6.03 7.58 -20.72
C GLY A 228 4.53 7.88 -20.86
N TYR A 229 3.66 6.97 -20.45
CA TYR A 229 2.19 7.15 -20.49
C TYR A 229 1.71 7.96 -19.30
N LYS A 230 0.55 8.62 -19.41
CA LYS A 230 -0.04 9.41 -18.33
C LYS A 230 -1.14 8.65 -17.60
N CYS A 231 -1.09 8.65 -16.28
CA CYS A 231 -2.19 8.13 -15.48
C CYS A 231 -3.34 9.15 -15.46
N ASP A 232 -4.52 8.74 -15.93
CA ASP A 232 -5.74 9.55 -15.83
C ASP A 232 -6.36 9.41 -14.45
N MET A 233 -6.62 8.16 -14.02
CA MET A 233 -7.21 7.87 -12.73
C MET A 233 -6.55 6.69 -12.01
N VAL A 234 -6.53 6.77 -10.69
CA VAL A 234 -6.31 5.64 -9.79
C VAL A 234 -7.62 5.35 -9.09
N ILE A 235 -8.11 4.12 -9.20
CA ILE A 235 -9.44 3.69 -8.76
C ILE A 235 -9.31 2.51 -7.81
N GLY A 236 -9.92 2.61 -6.63
CA GLY A 236 -10.00 1.52 -5.66
C GLY A 236 -11.38 0.90 -5.62
N GLU A 237 -11.48 -0.38 -5.94
CA GLU A 237 -12.66 -1.20 -5.69
C GLU A 237 -12.55 -1.77 -4.26
N LEU A 238 -13.10 -1.06 -3.29
CA LEU A 238 -12.97 -1.37 -1.88
C LEU A 238 -14.17 -2.18 -1.41
N LYS A 239 -13.92 -3.34 -0.84
CA LYS A 239 -14.93 -4.25 -0.32
C LYS A 239 -14.76 -4.43 1.19
N ASN A 240 -15.82 -4.81 1.90
CA ASN A 240 -15.77 -4.99 3.33
C ASN A 240 -15.21 -3.73 4.01
N VAL A 241 -15.81 -2.57 3.69
CA VAL A 241 -15.30 -1.25 4.06
C VAL A 241 -15.79 -0.90 5.46
N HIS A 242 -14.88 -0.79 6.43
CA HIS A 242 -15.25 -0.70 7.83
C HIS A 242 -14.40 0.26 8.64
N ILE A 243 -14.97 0.69 9.77
CA ILE A 243 -14.26 1.32 10.88
C ILE A 243 -14.47 0.48 12.14
N TYR A 244 -13.45 0.41 12.99
CA TYR A 244 -13.53 -0.28 14.27
C TYR A 244 -14.08 0.63 15.37
N ASP A 245 -14.56 0.03 16.47
CA ASP A 245 -15.11 0.74 17.64
C ASP A 245 -14.13 1.75 18.24
N ASN A 246 -12.83 1.40 18.32
CA ASN A 246 -11.79 2.31 18.80
C ASN A 246 -11.51 3.48 17.85
N GLN A 247 -12.03 3.47 16.63
CA GLN A 247 -11.90 4.53 15.64
C GLN A 247 -13.08 5.50 15.61
N ILE A 248 -14.20 5.18 16.27
CA ILE A 248 -15.46 5.93 16.17
C ILE A 248 -15.28 7.41 16.57
N ASN A 249 -14.62 7.68 17.71
CA ASN A 249 -14.45 9.05 18.18
C ASN A 249 -13.56 9.89 17.27
N VAL A 250 -12.45 9.34 16.78
CA VAL A 250 -11.56 10.03 15.84
C VAL A 250 -12.18 10.16 14.45
N ALA A 251 -13.06 9.26 14.05
CA ALA A 251 -13.86 9.37 12.83
C ALA A 251 -14.83 10.55 12.91
N LYS A 252 -15.54 10.71 14.04
CA LYS A 252 -16.40 11.89 14.29
C LYS A 252 -15.62 13.20 14.22
N GLU A 253 -14.46 13.25 14.85
CA GLU A 253 -13.58 14.42 14.81
C GLU A 253 -13.14 14.73 13.39
N LEU A 254 -12.72 13.72 12.60
CA LEU A 254 -12.34 13.92 11.21
C LEU A 254 -13.50 14.47 10.37
N MET A 255 -14.72 13.93 10.54
CA MET A 255 -15.91 14.41 9.83
C MET A 255 -16.26 15.87 10.14
N SER A 256 -15.90 16.39 11.32
CA SER A 256 -16.11 17.80 11.69
C SER A 256 -15.09 18.77 11.07
N ARG A 257 -13.96 18.27 10.56
CA ARG A 257 -12.89 19.10 9.97
C ARG A 257 -13.24 19.52 8.54
N ASP A 258 -12.80 20.74 8.17
CA ASP A 258 -13.01 21.29 6.84
C ASP A 258 -11.82 20.93 5.93
N PRO A 259 -12.04 20.18 4.84
CA PRO A 259 -10.97 19.82 3.91
C PRO A 259 -10.49 20.99 3.03
N GLU A 260 -11.22 22.12 2.99
CA GLU A 260 -10.89 23.24 2.09
C GLU A 260 -9.76 24.15 2.62
N LEU A 261 -9.35 23.98 3.88
CA LEU A 261 -8.33 24.83 4.51
C LEU A 261 -6.91 24.58 3.99
N HIS A 262 -6.67 23.50 3.27
CA HIS A 262 -5.35 23.08 2.83
C HIS A 262 -5.36 22.84 1.31
N GLY A 263 -4.32 23.35 0.63
CA GLY A 263 -4.16 23.18 -0.82
C GLY A 263 -3.84 21.74 -1.25
N GLU A 264 -3.77 21.53 -2.55
CA GLU A 264 -3.42 20.25 -3.13
C GLU A 264 -1.92 19.98 -3.00
N SER A 265 -1.57 18.76 -2.60
CA SER A 265 -0.19 18.28 -2.57
C SER A 265 0.19 17.59 -3.89
N LYS A 266 1.51 17.53 -4.16
CA LYS A 266 2.07 16.83 -5.32
C LYS A 266 3.13 15.85 -4.86
N LEU A 267 3.20 14.71 -5.54
CA LEU A 267 4.30 13.79 -5.39
C LEU A 267 5.36 14.12 -6.44
N GLU A 268 6.58 14.37 -5.99
CA GLU A 268 7.78 14.48 -6.84
C GLU A 268 8.62 13.23 -6.68
N ILE A 269 9.09 12.67 -7.81
CA ILE A 269 9.93 11.46 -7.86
C ILE A 269 11.22 11.82 -8.61
N ASP A 270 12.37 11.44 -8.06
CA ASP A 270 13.67 11.59 -8.74
C ASP A 270 13.74 10.68 -9.98
N LYS A 271 13.52 11.27 -11.14
CA LYS A 271 13.52 10.57 -12.42
C LYS A 271 14.90 10.07 -12.86
N SER A 272 15.97 10.60 -12.28
CA SER A 272 17.34 10.21 -12.63
C SER A 272 17.60 8.72 -12.37
N LYS A 273 16.93 8.14 -11.38
CA LYS A 273 17.02 6.72 -11.04
C LYS A 273 16.52 5.79 -12.15
N PHE A 274 15.64 6.28 -13.01
CA PHE A 274 15.00 5.47 -14.06
C PHE A 274 15.77 5.49 -15.38
N LYS A 275 16.81 6.32 -15.50
CA LYS A 275 17.55 6.56 -16.74
C LYS A 275 17.98 5.26 -17.43
N LEU A 276 18.58 4.34 -16.67
CA LEU A 276 19.09 3.06 -17.22
C LEU A 276 17.98 2.23 -17.88
N PHE A 277 16.80 2.19 -17.25
CA PHE A 277 15.64 1.47 -17.79
C PHE A 277 15.06 2.18 -19.01
N LEU A 278 14.97 3.50 -18.98
CA LEU A 278 14.42 4.30 -20.10
C LEU A 278 15.29 4.20 -21.35
N GLU A 279 16.61 4.13 -21.20
CA GLU A 279 17.54 3.93 -22.31
C GLU A 279 17.48 2.51 -22.89
N ASN A 280 17.27 1.51 -22.06
CA ASN A 280 17.20 0.10 -22.48
C ASN A 280 16.22 -0.69 -21.58
N PRO A 281 14.93 -0.73 -21.91
CA PRO A 281 13.92 -1.48 -21.16
C PRO A 281 14.18 -2.99 -21.19
N SER A 282 14.73 -3.52 -20.10
CA SER A 282 15.03 -4.93 -19.91
C SER A 282 14.77 -5.37 -18.46
N ALA A 283 14.64 -6.68 -18.21
CA ALA A 283 14.47 -7.20 -16.86
C ALA A 283 15.64 -6.85 -15.95
N LEU A 284 16.87 -6.85 -16.48
CA LEU A 284 18.06 -6.48 -15.72
C LEU A 284 18.01 -5.02 -15.28
N ASN A 285 17.71 -4.10 -16.22
CA ASN A 285 17.65 -2.68 -15.94
C ASN A 285 16.43 -2.32 -15.06
N PHE A 286 15.31 -3.01 -15.24
CA PHE A 286 14.16 -2.91 -14.33
C PHE A 286 14.56 -3.25 -12.89
N ASN A 287 15.22 -4.40 -12.69
CA ASN A 287 15.69 -4.81 -11.37
C ASN A 287 16.71 -3.83 -10.78
N SER A 288 17.60 -3.30 -11.60
CA SER A 288 18.59 -2.30 -11.19
C SER A 288 17.91 -1.04 -10.67
N VAL A 289 16.92 -0.51 -11.39
CA VAL A 289 16.15 0.67 -10.97
C VAL A 289 15.42 0.41 -9.66
N ILE A 290 14.66 -0.70 -9.57
CA ILE A 290 13.91 -1.03 -8.36
C ILE A 290 14.81 -1.14 -7.13
N ASN A 291 16.00 -1.71 -7.27
CA ASN A 291 16.96 -1.85 -6.17
C ASN A 291 17.65 -0.52 -5.78
N LEU A 292 17.64 0.48 -6.64
CA LEU A 292 18.20 1.82 -6.39
C LEU A 292 17.20 2.77 -5.75
N LEU A 293 15.89 2.47 -5.81
CA LEU A 293 14.86 3.32 -5.22
C LEU A 293 14.95 3.34 -3.69
N SER A 294 14.83 4.52 -3.16
CA SER A 294 14.88 4.81 -1.72
C SER A 294 13.83 5.87 -1.34
N LEU A 295 13.60 6.07 -0.05
CA LEU A 295 12.64 7.06 0.43
C LEU A 295 12.97 8.50 0.00
N GLN A 296 14.26 8.80 -0.17
CA GLN A 296 14.75 10.13 -0.55
C GLN A 296 14.38 10.49 -2.00
N ASP A 297 14.06 9.49 -2.82
CA ASP A 297 13.67 9.70 -4.22
C ASP A 297 12.20 10.17 -4.36
N PHE A 298 11.45 10.21 -3.25
CA PHE A 298 10.04 10.58 -3.21
C PHE A 298 9.80 11.74 -2.25
N SER A 299 9.21 12.83 -2.72
CA SER A 299 8.91 14.01 -1.92
C SER A 299 7.45 14.41 -2.06
N LEU A 300 6.78 14.64 -0.94
CA LEU A 300 5.42 15.18 -0.91
C LEU A 300 5.50 16.70 -0.76
N VAL A 301 5.23 17.43 -1.84
CA VAL A 301 5.38 18.89 -1.92
C VAL A 301 4.03 19.57 -1.74
N GLY A 302 4.01 20.69 -1.03
CA GLY A 302 2.80 21.48 -0.79
C GLY A 302 1.81 20.85 0.19
N TYR A 303 2.18 19.76 0.86
CA TYR A 303 1.31 19.10 1.82
C TYR A 303 1.21 19.88 3.13
N ASN A 304 -0.02 20.16 3.52
CA ASN A 304 -0.37 20.70 4.83
C ASN A 304 -1.65 20.01 5.31
N SER A 305 -1.83 19.85 6.62
CA SER A 305 -2.95 19.10 7.17
C SER A 305 -3.34 19.53 8.57
N TYR A 306 -4.52 19.14 8.98
CA TYR A 306 -4.87 19.10 10.39
C TYR A 306 -3.95 18.13 11.16
N PRO A 307 -3.82 18.32 12.49
CA PRO A 307 -3.03 17.42 13.33
C PRO A 307 -3.46 15.96 13.24
N LYS A 308 -2.50 15.07 13.52
CA LYS A 308 -2.70 13.62 13.55
C LYS A 308 -3.81 13.21 14.52
N LEU A 309 -4.68 12.32 14.06
CA LEU A 309 -5.63 11.60 14.89
C LEU A 309 -5.04 10.25 15.30
N LYS A 310 -4.72 10.12 16.59
CA LYS A 310 -4.08 8.92 17.13
C LYS A 310 -5.13 7.85 17.44
N VAL A 311 -4.95 6.66 16.90
CA VAL A 311 -5.71 5.48 17.22
C VAL A 311 -4.80 4.26 17.10
N GLU A 312 -5.00 3.27 17.95
CA GLU A 312 -4.23 2.03 17.90
C GLU A 312 -4.68 1.16 16.72
N MET A 313 -3.71 0.64 15.97
CA MET A 313 -3.98 -0.32 14.91
C MET A 313 -4.22 -1.70 15.52
N LEU A 314 -5.38 -2.28 15.22
CA LEU A 314 -5.75 -3.60 15.69
C LEU A 314 -5.12 -4.67 14.79
N SER A 315 -4.28 -5.54 15.38
CA SER A 315 -3.68 -6.66 14.65
C SER A 315 -4.68 -7.79 14.42
N TYR A 316 -4.42 -8.57 13.39
CA TYR A 316 -5.20 -9.77 13.06
C TYR A 316 -4.82 -10.91 14.03
N ASN A 317 -5.75 -11.30 14.90
CA ASN A 317 -5.58 -12.45 15.80
C ASN A 317 -6.32 -13.66 15.22
N LYS A 318 -5.63 -14.52 14.48
CA LYS A 318 -6.19 -15.80 14.09
C LYS A 318 -6.31 -16.66 15.35
N LYS A 319 -7.50 -16.79 15.95
CA LYS A 319 -7.74 -17.92 16.87
C LYS A 319 -7.45 -19.18 16.07
N GLN A 320 -6.44 -19.95 16.48
CA GLN A 320 -6.30 -21.32 16.00
C GLN A 320 -7.59 -22.05 16.37
N LYS A 321 -8.45 -22.33 15.41
CA LYS A 321 -9.43 -23.38 15.58
C LYS A 321 -8.63 -24.65 15.72
N SER A 322 -8.54 -25.13 16.96
CA SER A 322 -8.09 -26.47 17.32
C SER A 322 -8.92 -27.53 16.62
#